data_2b06ba02ba1cdded3bab316be4b71d66
#
_entry.id   2b06ba02ba1cdded3bab316be4b71d66
#
_cell.length_a   1.000
_cell.length_b   1.000
_cell.length_c   1.000
_cell.angle_alpha   90.00
_cell.angle_beta   90.00
_cell.angle_gamma   90.00
#
_symmetry.space_group_name_H-M   'P 1'
#
loop_
_entity.id
_entity.type
_entity.pdbx_description
1 polymer ?
#
loop_
_entity_poly.entity_id
_entity_poly.type
_entity_poly.pdbx_seq_one_letter_code
_entity_poly.pdbx_strand_id
1 'polypeptide(L)'
;VTTLSAKTLNLIPGQLTLAQLRGIYLQPVSLTLDSSADRQIDDSVACVERILAENRTAYGINTGFGLLASTRIASEDLENLQRSLVLSHAAGVGQPISDELVRLIMVLKVNSLSRGFSGIRREVIDALIALINAQVYPHIPLKGSVGASGDLAPLAHMSLVLLGEGKARYKGEWLNGVDALAAAGLQPLTLAAKEGLALLNGTQVSTAYALRGLFEGEDLFAAALTCGSLTVEAVLGSRSPFDARIHAARGQRGQIDAAACYRDLLGESSGVSESHRNCDKVQDPYSLRCQPQVMGACLTQLRQAAEVLEIEANAVSDNPLVFAAENDVISGGNFHAEPVAMAADNLALAIAEIGSLSERRISLMMDKHMSQLPPFLVANGGVNSGFMIAQVTAAALASENKALAHPHSVDSLPTSANQEDHVSMAPAAGKRLWEMAENVRGILAVEWLAACQGLDLREGLKTSPKLEQARSLLRSKVPFYEKDRFFAPDIEAASQLLSSTCLNPLVPARLLPSL
;
A
#
# COMPACT_ATOMS: atom_id res chain seq x y z
N VAL A 1 3.19 -12.19 -24.04
CA VAL A 1 2.54 -11.90 -22.75
C VAL A 1 2.03 -13.24 -22.24
N THR A 2 2.71 -13.84 -21.28
CA THR A 2 2.28 -15.07 -20.59
C THR A 2 1.06 -14.68 -19.75
N THR A 3 -0.13 -15.15 -20.11
CA THR A 3 -1.34 -15.00 -19.28
C THR A 3 -1.10 -15.75 -17.97
N LEU A 4 -0.86 -15.01 -16.90
CA LEU A 4 -0.87 -15.55 -15.54
C LEU A 4 -2.26 -16.15 -15.28
N SER A 5 -2.31 -17.42 -14.90
CA SER A 5 -3.57 -18.07 -14.50
C SER A 5 -4.12 -17.35 -13.27
N ALA A 6 -5.35 -16.87 -13.34
CA ALA A 6 -6.00 -16.20 -12.21
C ALA A 6 -6.13 -17.18 -11.02
N LYS A 7 -5.76 -16.72 -9.84
CA LYS A 7 -5.90 -17.50 -8.60
C LYS A 7 -7.36 -17.49 -8.18
N THR A 8 -7.96 -18.67 -7.96
CA THR A 8 -9.34 -18.76 -7.46
C THR A 8 -9.40 -18.37 -5.99
N LEU A 9 -10.35 -17.50 -5.65
CA LEU A 9 -10.64 -17.05 -4.29
C LEU A 9 -12.14 -17.20 -4.01
N ASN A 10 -12.50 -18.06 -3.07
CA ASN A 10 -13.85 -18.09 -2.49
C ASN A 10 -13.91 -17.04 -1.38
N LEU A 11 -14.65 -15.96 -1.61
CA LEU A 11 -14.76 -14.83 -0.69
C LEU A 11 -15.79 -15.13 0.39
N ILE A 12 -15.32 -15.29 1.62
CA ILE A 12 -16.17 -15.27 2.81
C ILE A 12 -16.20 -13.81 3.31
N PRO A 13 -17.36 -13.15 3.29
CA PRO A 13 -17.44 -11.73 3.61
C PRO A 13 -16.91 -11.39 5.01
N GLY A 14 -16.06 -10.38 5.08
CA GLY A 14 -15.47 -9.92 6.33
C GLY A 14 -14.28 -10.76 6.84
N GLN A 15 -13.70 -11.64 6.02
CA GLN A 15 -12.62 -12.55 6.43
C GLN A 15 -11.39 -12.51 5.52
N LEU A 16 -11.18 -11.43 4.77
CA LEU A 16 -9.99 -11.26 3.97
C LEU A 16 -8.76 -11.05 4.87
N THR A 17 -7.71 -11.82 4.62
CA THR A 17 -6.41 -11.63 5.28
C THR A 17 -5.51 -10.68 4.48
N LEU A 18 -4.53 -10.07 5.13
CA LEU A 18 -3.53 -9.22 4.45
C LEU A 18 -2.81 -9.95 3.32
N ALA A 19 -2.47 -11.23 3.51
CA ALA A 19 -1.83 -12.04 2.47
C ALA A 19 -2.75 -12.26 1.25
N GLN A 20 -4.06 -12.44 1.47
CA GLN A 20 -5.04 -12.50 0.37
C GLN A 20 -5.16 -11.15 -0.34
N LEU A 21 -5.25 -10.04 0.40
CA LEU A 21 -5.32 -8.68 -0.15
C LEU A 21 -4.08 -8.35 -0.99
N ARG A 22 -2.88 -8.70 -0.50
CA ARG A 22 -1.64 -8.56 -1.27
C ARG A 22 -1.65 -9.43 -2.52
N GLY A 23 -2.13 -10.67 -2.43
CA GLY A 23 -2.29 -11.57 -3.58
C GLY A 23 -3.24 -11.01 -4.65
N ILE A 24 -4.38 -10.43 -4.24
CA ILE A 24 -5.35 -9.75 -5.12
C ILE A 24 -4.71 -8.54 -5.82
N TYR A 25 -3.91 -7.76 -5.09
CA TYR A 25 -3.18 -6.64 -5.67
C TYR A 25 -2.16 -7.10 -6.72
N LEU A 26 -1.35 -8.09 -6.40
CA LEU A 26 -0.23 -8.52 -7.26
C LEU A 26 -0.65 -9.31 -8.51
N GLN A 27 -1.79 -10.04 -8.46
CA GLN A 27 -2.18 -10.95 -9.54
C GLN A 27 -3.69 -10.91 -9.82
N PRO A 28 -4.13 -11.18 -11.06
CA PRO A 28 -5.54 -11.39 -11.36
C PRO A 28 -6.13 -12.49 -10.49
N VAL A 29 -7.39 -12.30 -10.09
CA VAL A 29 -8.15 -13.23 -9.25
C VAL A 29 -9.43 -13.67 -9.97
N SER A 30 -9.81 -14.94 -9.82
CA SER A 30 -11.14 -15.46 -10.13
C SER A 30 -11.93 -15.55 -8.82
N LEU A 31 -12.89 -14.66 -8.65
CA LEU A 31 -13.64 -14.47 -7.42
C LEU A 31 -14.97 -15.24 -7.47
N THR A 32 -15.28 -15.96 -6.41
CA THR A 32 -16.61 -16.49 -6.12
C THR A 32 -17.05 -16.03 -4.74
N LEU A 33 -18.34 -15.76 -4.56
CA LEU A 33 -18.89 -15.41 -3.26
C LEU A 33 -19.37 -16.66 -2.55
N ASP A 34 -18.96 -16.83 -1.29
CA ASP A 34 -19.41 -17.92 -0.44
C ASP A 34 -20.91 -17.84 -0.18
N SER A 35 -21.62 -18.96 -0.29
CA SER A 35 -23.07 -19.02 -0.12
C SER A 35 -23.57 -18.66 1.28
N SER A 36 -22.69 -18.60 2.27
CA SER A 36 -23.05 -18.11 3.62
C SER A 36 -23.51 -16.65 3.62
N ALA A 37 -23.17 -15.86 2.57
CA ALA A 37 -23.60 -14.49 2.42
C ALA A 37 -25.03 -14.31 1.94
N ASP A 38 -25.61 -15.31 1.24
CA ASP A 38 -26.85 -15.17 0.48
C ASP A 38 -28.01 -14.69 1.35
N ARG A 39 -28.22 -15.36 2.48
CA ARG A 39 -29.31 -15.02 3.40
C ARG A 39 -29.22 -13.60 3.94
N GLN A 40 -28.03 -13.14 4.33
CA GLN A 40 -27.85 -11.79 4.90
C GLN A 40 -28.09 -10.71 3.84
N ILE A 41 -27.68 -10.97 2.59
CA ILE A 41 -27.93 -10.07 1.47
C ILE A 41 -29.44 -9.97 1.23
N ASP A 42 -30.13 -11.10 1.08
CA ASP A 42 -31.57 -11.16 0.82
C ASP A 42 -32.39 -10.53 1.96
N ASP A 43 -32.05 -10.81 3.21
CA ASP A 43 -32.73 -10.25 4.38
C ASP A 43 -32.59 -8.72 4.41
N SER A 44 -31.42 -8.16 4.02
CA SER A 44 -31.19 -6.72 3.97
C SER A 44 -32.00 -6.03 2.87
N VAL A 45 -32.12 -6.66 1.70
CA VAL A 45 -32.95 -6.18 0.59
C VAL A 45 -34.43 -6.17 1.01
N ALA A 46 -34.90 -7.28 1.55
CA ALA A 46 -36.30 -7.39 2.04
C ALA A 46 -36.64 -6.36 3.12
N CYS A 47 -35.64 -5.97 3.95
CA CYS A 47 -35.82 -4.89 4.93
C CYS A 47 -36.05 -3.53 4.25
N VAL A 48 -35.26 -3.19 3.23
CA VAL A 48 -35.44 -1.94 2.45
C VAL A 48 -36.79 -1.93 1.76
N GLU A 49 -37.21 -3.04 1.14
CA GLU A 49 -38.52 -3.16 0.48
C GLU A 49 -39.67 -2.96 1.47
N ARG A 50 -39.61 -3.53 2.68
CA ARG A 50 -40.60 -3.31 3.73
C ARG A 50 -40.71 -1.84 4.14
N ILE A 51 -39.59 -1.17 4.34
CA ILE A 51 -39.54 0.26 4.69
C ILE A 51 -40.22 1.10 3.63
N LEU A 52 -40.02 0.79 2.36
CA LEU A 52 -40.67 1.47 1.24
C LEU A 52 -42.18 1.17 1.21
N ALA A 53 -42.58 -0.10 1.38
CA ALA A 53 -43.98 -0.50 1.42
C ALA A 53 -44.77 0.12 2.60
N GLU A 54 -44.14 0.25 3.76
CA GLU A 54 -44.66 0.91 4.95
C GLU A 54 -44.64 2.45 4.84
N ASN A 55 -44.09 2.99 3.74
CA ASN A 55 -44.00 4.42 3.50
C ASN A 55 -43.18 5.18 4.57
N ARG A 56 -42.25 4.51 5.23
CA ARG A 56 -41.33 5.09 6.23
C ARG A 56 -40.29 5.96 5.53
N THR A 57 -40.01 7.12 6.10
CA THR A 57 -38.90 7.97 5.61
C THR A 57 -37.58 7.45 6.15
N ALA A 58 -36.65 7.09 5.27
CA ALA A 58 -35.33 6.61 5.64
C ALA A 58 -34.26 7.30 4.77
N TYR A 59 -33.26 7.89 5.42
CA TYR A 59 -32.15 8.53 4.74
C TYR A 59 -31.48 7.57 3.74
N GLY A 60 -31.15 8.09 2.57
CA GLY A 60 -30.46 7.30 1.53
C GLY A 60 -31.30 6.23 0.83
N ILE A 61 -32.56 6.02 1.25
CA ILE A 61 -33.52 5.11 0.64
C ILE A 61 -34.55 5.90 -0.19
N ASN A 62 -35.30 6.80 0.46
CA ASN A 62 -36.34 7.60 -0.17
C ASN A 62 -36.26 9.10 0.19
N THR A 63 -35.03 9.59 0.45
CA THR A 63 -34.73 11.00 0.66
C THR A 63 -33.63 11.45 -0.29
N GLY A 64 -33.44 12.75 -0.43
CA GLY A 64 -32.23 13.34 -1.00
C GLY A 64 -31.01 13.08 -0.11
N PHE A 65 -29.84 13.61 -0.53
CA PHE A 65 -28.55 13.37 0.12
C PHE A 65 -27.94 14.68 0.63
N GLY A 66 -27.02 14.57 1.60
CA GLY A 66 -26.31 15.71 2.17
C GLY A 66 -27.28 16.79 2.68
N LEU A 67 -27.14 18.01 2.22
CA LEU A 67 -28.02 19.12 2.59
C LEU A 67 -29.51 18.88 2.23
N LEU A 68 -29.79 18.01 1.24
CA LEU A 68 -31.13 17.65 0.77
C LEU A 68 -31.72 16.44 1.50
N ALA A 69 -31.13 15.96 2.58
CA ALA A 69 -31.54 14.77 3.33
C ALA A 69 -32.97 14.82 3.87
N SER A 70 -33.54 16.01 4.08
CA SER A 70 -34.92 16.21 4.51
C SER A 70 -35.95 16.18 3.37
N THR A 71 -35.49 16.19 2.10
CA THR A 71 -36.36 16.17 0.93
C THR A 71 -36.77 14.74 0.63
N ARG A 72 -38.06 14.44 0.76
CA ARG A 72 -38.61 13.13 0.42
C ARG A 72 -38.78 12.99 -1.09
N ILE A 73 -38.41 11.82 -1.62
CA ILE A 73 -38.47 11.48 -3.04
C ILE A 73 -39.68 10.56 -3.28
N ALA A 74 -40.44 10.84 -4.34
CA ALA A 74 -41.56 10.00 -4.74
C ALA A 74 -41.06 8.62 -5.26
N SER A 75 -41.87 7.57 -5.06
CA SER A 75 -41.47 6.21 -5.42
C SER A 75 -41.13 6.04 -6.90
N GLU A 76 -41.81 6.80 -7.78
CA GLU A 76 -41.61 6.84 -9.23
C GLU A 76 -40.27 7.46 -9.66
N ASP A 77 -39.65 8.26 -8.77
CA ASP A 77 -38.37 8.95 -9.03
C ASP A 77 -37.16 8.21 -8.40
N LEU A 78 -37.37 7.16 -7.62
CA LEU A 78 -36.29 6.48 -6.90
C LEU A 78 -35.22 5.89 -7.82
N GLU A 79 -35.62 5.32 -8.96
CA GLU A 79 -34.69 4.78 -9.95
C GLU A 79 -33.86 5.90 -10.58
N ASN A 80 -34.52 6.99 -10.98
CA ASN A 80 -33.82 8.17 -11.52
C ASN A 80 -32.87 8.78 -10.50
N LEU A 81 -33.24 8.80 -9.23
CA LEU A 81 -32.40 9.26 -8.13
C LEU A 81 -31.10 8.46 -8.04
N GLN A 82 -31.19 7.12 -8.06
CA GLN A 82 -30.00 6.26 -7.95
C GLN A 82 -29.05 6.44 -9.14
N ARG A 83 -29.60 6.49 -10.35
CA ARG A 83 -28.82 6.76 -11.57
C ARG A 83 -28.18 8.14 -11.52
N SER A 84 -28.95 9.18 -11.21
CA SER A 84 -28.46 10.58 -11.15
C SER A 84 -27.38 10.75 -10.09
N LEU A 85 -27.48 10.04 -8.96
CA LEU A 85 -26.46 10.03 -7.92
C LEU A 85 -25.12 9.54 -8.47
N VAL A 86 -25.09 8.38 -9.15
CA VAL A 86 -23.85 7.84 -9.73
C VAL A 86 -23.27 8.81 -10.76
N LEU A 87 -24.10 9.34 -11.67
CA LEU A 87 -23.66 10.25 -12.73
C LEU A 87 -23.06 11.55 -12.16
N SER A 88 -23.75 12.19 -11.21
CA SER A 88 -23.34 13.48 -10.67
C SER A 88 -22.11 13.40 -9.77
N HIS A 89 -21.85 12.25 -9.15
CA HIS A 89 -20.72 12.03 -8.25
C HIS A 89 -19.43 11.56 -9.00
N ALA A 90 -19.55 11.14 -10.26
CA ALA A 90 -18.40 10.76 -11.08
C ALA A 90 -17.65 12.00 -11.58
N ALA A 91 -17.10 12.78 -10.67
CA ALA A 91 -16.45 14.08 -10.90
C ALA A 91 -14.94 14.09 -10.62
N GLY A 92 -14.32 12.91 -10.54
CA GLY A 92 -12.88 12.75 -10.33
C GLY A 92 -12.05 13.21 -11.55
N VAL A 93 -10.79 13.59 -11.29
CA VAL A 93 -9.85 14.09 -12.30
C VAL A 93 -8.47 13.43 -12.20
N GLY A 94 -7.66 13.60 -13.22
CA GLY A 94 -6.28 13.11 -13.28
C GLY A 94 -6.14 11.81 -14.07
N GLN A 95 -4.93 11.24 -14.02
CA GLN A 95 -4.64 9.97 -14.69
C GLN A 95 -5.45 8.82 -14.08
N PRO A 96 -5.77 7.78 -14.85
CA PRO A 96 -6.40 6.58 -14.30
C PRO A 96 -5.44 5.89 -13.33
N ILE A 97 -5.98 5.31 -12.27
CA ILE A 97 -5.23 4.40 -11.41
C ILE A 97 -4.96 3.07 -12.11
N SER A 98 -4.00 2.29 -11.61
CA SER A 98 -3.60 1.02 -12.22
C SER A 98 -4.67 -0.07 -12.05
N ASP A 99 -4.66 -1.06 -12.96
CA ASP A 99 -5.62 -2.17 -12.96
C ASP A 99 -5.56 -2.99 -11.66
N GLU A 100 -4.36 -3.13 -11.07
CA GLU A 100 -4.16 -3.83 -9.80
C GLU A 100 -4.91 -3.14 -8.64
N LEU A 101 -4.87 -1.80 -8.61
CA LEU A 101 -5.61 -1.02 -7.62
C LEU A 101 -7.12 -1.05 -7.87
N VAL A 102 -7.56 -0.94 -9.11
CA VAL A 102 -8.98 -1.05 -9.45
C VAL A 102 -9.51 -2.41 -9.01
N ARG A 103 -8.79 -3.49 -9.30
CA ARG A 103 -9.15 -4.84 -8.86
C ARG A 103 -9.28 -4.94 -7.34
N LEU A 104 -8.30 -4.41 -6.60
CA LEU A 104 -8.33 -4.42 -5.14
C LEU A 104 -9.54 -3.64 -4.61
N ILE A 105 -9.82 -2.44 -5.14
CA ILE A 105 -11.00 -1.63 -4.78
C ILE A 105 -12.29 -2.40 -5.03
N MET A 106 -12.44 -3.02 -6.20
CA MET A 106 -13.63 -3.80 -6.55
C MET A 106 -13.83 -4.98 -5.60
N VAL A 107 -12.77 -5.71 -5.25
CA VAL A 107 -12.87 -6.83 -4.29
C VAL A 107 -13.22 -6.33 -2.89
N LEU A 108 -12.62 -5.23 -2.42
CA LEU A 108 -12.98 -4.61 -1.14
C LEU A 108 -14.46 -4.18 -1.13
N LYS A 109 -14.95 -3.62 -2.26
CA LYS A 109 -16.36 -3.23 -2.39
C LYS A 109 -17.29 -4.44 -2.35
N VAL A 110 -16.98 -5.50 -3.10
CA VAL A 110 -17.73 -6.77 -3.05
C VAL A 110 -17.74 -7.33 -1.62
N ASN A 111 -16.58 -7.35 -0.95
CA ASN A 111 -16.46 -7.83 0.43
C ASN A 111 -17.38 -7.08 1.38
N SER A 112 -17.39 -5.75 1.34
CA SER A 112 -18.23 -4.89 2.20
C SER A 112 -19.72 -5.07 1.91
N LEU A 113 -20.14 -5.02 0.64
CA LEU A 113 -21.54 -5.15 0.23
C LEU A 113 -22.13 -6.52 0.58
N SER A 114 -21.31 -7.57 0.47
CA SER A 114 -21.72 -8.95 0.75
C SER A 114 -21.94 -9.25 2.25
N ARG A 115 -21.61 -8.30 3.14
CA ARG A 115 -21.86 -8.41 4.58
C ARG A 115 -23.36 -8.28 4.95
N GLY A 116 -24.24 -7.92 3.99
CA GLY A 116 -25.69 -7.86 4.19
C GLY A 116 -26.19 -6.69 5.04
N PHE A 117 -25.47 -5.56 5.07
CA PHE A 117 -25.88 -4.33 5.75
C PHE A 117 -26.21 -3.19 4.80
N SER A 118 -26.10 -3.41 3.49
CA SER A 118 -26.19 -2.34 2.49
C SER A 118 -27.54 -2.26 1.78
N GLY A 119 -28.41 -3.27 1.91
CA GLY A 119 -29.69 -3.32 1.22
C GLY A 119 -29.56 -3.34 -0.31
N ILE A 120 -28.52 -3.98 -0.82
CA ILE A 120 -28.18 -4.09 -2.24
C ILE A 120 -28.47 -5.49 -2.75
N ARG A 121 -29.09 -5.60 -3.94
CA ARG A 121 -29.42 -6.89 -4.54
C ARG A 121 -28.18 -7.69 -4.91
N ARG A 122 -28.30 -9.02 -4.81
CA ARG A 122 -27.28 -9.98 -5.21
C ARG A 122 -26.80 -9.77 -6.66
N GLU A 123 -27.72 -9.43 -7.56
CA GLU A 123 -27.44 -9.15 -8.97
C GLU A 123 -26.35 -8.08 -9.16
N VAL A 124 -26.35 -7.02 -8.36
CA VAL A 124 -25.37 -5.92 -8.44
C VAL A 124 -23.99 -6.40 -7.95
N ILE A 125 -23.97 -7.20 -6.89
CA ILE A 125 -22.73 -7.81 -6.37
C ILE A 125 -22.14 -8.77 -7.41
N ASP A 126 -22.98 -9.62 -8.01
CA ASP A 126 -22.57 -10.60 -9.02
C ASP A 126 -22.05 -9.90 -10.30
N ALA A 127 -22.61 -8.75 -10.66
CA ALA A 127 -22.10 -7.94 -11.76
C ALA A 127 -20.68 -7.42 -11.49
N LEU A 128 -20.39 -6.93 -10.28
CA LEU A 128 -19.02 -6.56 -9.88
C LEU A 128 -18.06 -7.76 -9.93
N ILE A 129 -18.50 -8.93 -9.45
CA ILE A 129 -17.72 -10.16 -9.51
C ILE A 129 -17.45 -10.57 -10.96
N ALA A 130 -18.43 -10.47 -11.84
CA ALA A 130 -18.27 -10.79 -13.27
C ALA A 130 -17.25 -9.86 -13.95
N LEU A 131 -17.27 -8.55 -13.66
CA LEU A 131 -16.27 -7.60 -14.15
C LEU A 131 -14.86 -7.97 -13.66
N ILE A 132 -14.70 -8.32 -12.37
CA ILE A 132 -13.41 -8.76 -11.79
C ILE A 132 -12.91 -10.00 -12.54
N ASN A 133 -13.77 -11.00 -12.70
CA ASN A 133 -13.44 -12.28 -13.32
C ASN A 133 -13.11 -12.17 -14.81
N ALA A 134 -13.77 -11.24 -15.51
CA ALA A 134 -13.48 -10.90 -16.90
C ALA A 134 -12.23 -10.00 -17.05
N GLN A 135 -11.63 -9.54 -15.95
CA GLN A 135 -10.55 -8.54 -15.93
C GLN A 135 -10.94 -7.25 -16.66
N VAL A 136 -12.18 -6.81 -16.47
CA VAL A 136 -12.71 -5.53 -16.92
C VAL A 136 -12.59 -4.53 -15.79
N TYR A 137 -11.71 -3.55 -15.93
CA TYR A 137 -11.36 -2.62 -14.86
C TYR A 137 -11.89 -1.22 -15.17
N PRO A 138 -12.91 -0.73 -14.43
CA PRO A 138 -13.45 0.61 -14.58
C PRO A 138 -12.38 1.71 -14.51
N HIS A 139 -12.57 2.75 -15.30
CA HIS A 139 -11.72 3.94 -15.25
C HIS A 139 -11.99 4.74 -13.98
N ILE A 140 -11.04 4.75 -13.07
CA ILE A 140 -11.09 5.54 -11.83
C ILE A 140 -9.97 6.58 -11.89
N PRO A 141 -10.29 7.89 -11.92
CA PRO A 141 -9.30 8.96 -11.84
C PRO A 141 -8.61 9.02 -10.49
N LEU A 142 -7.34 9.39 -10.48
CA LEU A 142 -6.49 9.38 -9.29
C LEU A 142 -6.89 10.39 -8.20
N LYS A 143 -7.63 11.45 -8.54
CA LYS A 143 -7.96 12.59 -7.65
C LYS A 143 -9.45 12.86 -7.65
N GLY A 144 -10.00 13.29 -6.49
CA GLY A 144 -11.39 13.72 -6.38
C GLY A 144 -12.10 13.30 -5.09
N SER A 145 -11.43 12.60 -4.17
CA SER A 145 -11.98 12.25 -2.86
C SER A 145 -11.19 12.93 -1.74
N VAL A 146 -11.90 13.36 -0.72
CA VAL A 146 -11.35 13.86 0.56
C VAL A 146 -11.61 12.89 1.71
N GLY A 147 -12.25 11.74 1.44
CA GLY A 147 -12.58 10.74 2.44
C GLY A 147 -13.56 11.23 3.50
N ALA A 148 -14.53 12.06 3.11
CA ALA A 148 -15.57 12.61 4.00
C ALA A 148 -16.71 11.60 4.20
N SER A 149 -17.59 11.46 3.19
CA SER A 149 -18.64 10.43 3.13
C SER A 149 -18.10 9.16 2.47
N GLY A 150 -16.88 8.76 2.82
CA GLY A 150 -16.10 7.78 2.08
C GLY A 150 -15.58 8.34 0.75
N ASP A 151 -15.31 7.45 -0.18
CA ASP A 151 -14.65 7.74 -1.45
C ASP A 151 -15.66 7.92 -2.59
N LEU A 152 -16.60 8.87 -2.46
CA LEU A 152 -17.76 9.02 -3.35
C LEU A 152 -17.37 9.11 -4.83
N ALA A 153 -16.54 10.08 -5.21
CA ALA A 153 -16.23 10.31 -6.63
C ALA A 153 -15.53 9.11 -7.30
N PRO A 154 -14.46 8.52 -6.76
CA PRO A 154 -13.83 7.37 -7.40
C PRO A 154 -14.73 6.12 -7.42
N LEU A 155 -15.55 5.88 -6.38
CA LEU A 155 -16.52 4.78 -6.37
C LEU A 155 -17.67 5.02 -7.37
N ALA A 156 -18.07 6.29 -7.59
CA ALA A 156 -19.00 6.63 -8.66
C ALA A 156 -18.41 6.29 -10.04
N HIS A 157 -17.17 6.65 -10.30
CA HIS A 157 -16.48 6.26 -11.54
C HIS A 157 -16.43 4.75 -11.74
N MET A 158 -16.16 3.98 -10.67
CA MET A 158 -16.23 2.52 -10.71
C MET A 158 -17.63 2.04 -11.11
N SER A 159 -18.66 2.65 -10.57
CA SER A 159 -20.05 2.22 -10.70
C SER A 159 -20.70 2.65 -12.03
N LEU A 160 -20.17 3.66 -12.74
CA LEU A 160 -20.67 4.09 -14.04
C LEU A 160 -20.78 2.92 -15.03
N VAL A 161 -19.80 2.02 -15.02
CA VAL A 161 -19.76 0.89 -15.96
C VAL A 161 -20.95 -0.03 -15.76
N LEU A 162 -21.43 -0.23 -14.53
CA LEU A 162 -22.64 -1.04 -14.26
C LEU A 162 -23.89 -0.46 -14.92
N LEU A 163 -23.91 0.86 -15.16
CA LEU A 163 -25.01 1.56 -15.82
C LEU A 163 -24.84 1.64 -17.37
N GLY A 164 -23.78 1.04 -17.90
CA GLY A 164 -23.40 1.19 -19.31
C GLY A 164 -22.75 2.52 -19.66
N GLU A 165 -22.38 3.31 -18.66
CA GLU A 165 -21.75 4.62 -18.80
C GLU A 165 -20.23 4.55 -18.54
N GLY A 166 -19.53 5.67 -18.76
CA GLY A 166 -18.09 5.76 -18.52
C GLY A 166 -17.27 4.86 -19.44
N LYS A 167 -16.15 4.36 -18.93
CA LYS A 167 -15.26 3.45 -19.68
C LYS A 167 -14.52 2.51 -18.75
N ALA A 168 -14.04 1.39 -19.28
CA ALA A 168 -13.20 0.42 -18.56
C ALA A 168 -12.05 -0.07 -19.44
N ARG A 169 -10.99 -0.56 -18.79
CA ARG A 169 -9.89 -1.23 -19.49
C ARG A 169 -10.17 -2.73 -19.58
N TYR A 170 -10.03 -3.26 -20.78
CA TYR A 170 -10.12 -4.69 -21.05
C TYR A 170 -8.98 -5.09 -22.00
N LYS A 171 -8.16 -6.05 -21.58
CA LYS A 171 -6.98 -6.51 -22.35
C LYS A 171 -6.05 -5.37 -22.81
N GLY A 172 -5.90 -4.34 -21.98
CA GLY A 172 -5.06 -3.18 -22.25
C GLY A 172 -5.75 -2.03 -23.02
N GLU A 173 -6.91 -2.26 -23.62
CA GLU A 173 -7.65 -1.26 -24.40
C GLU A 173 -8.79 -0.64 -23.60
N TRP A 174 -9.12 0.63 -23.90
CA TRP A 174 -10.25 1.32 -23.31
C TRP A 174 -11.53 1.07 -24.12
N LEU A 175 -12.54 0.50 -23.44
CA LEU A 175 -13.90 0.31 -23.95
C LEU A 175 -14.86 1.30 -23.28
N ASN A 176 -15.96 1.68 -23.98
CA ASN A 176 -17.08 2.36 -23.33
C ASN A 176 -17.83 1.42 -22.39
N GLY A 177 -18.71 1.96 -21.53
CA GLY A 177 -19.37 1.16 -20.49
C GLY A 177 -20.20 0.00 -21.04
N VAL A 178 -20.92 0.19 -22.15
CA VAL A 178 -21.74 -0.87 -22.78
C VAL A 178 -20.87 -2.01 -23.29
N ASP A 179 -19.81 -1.68 -24.05
CA ASP A 179 -18.91 -2.69 -24.63
C ASP A 179 -18.10 -3.41 -23.51
N ALA A 180 -17.77 -2.67 -22.44
CA ALA A 180 -17.11 -3.25 -21.27
C ALA A 180 -18.00 -4.28 -20.55
N LEU A 181 -19.29 -3.98 -20.36
CA LEU A 181 -20.26 -4.93 -19.80
C LEU A 181 -20.42 -6.15 -20.71
N ALA A 182 -20.56 -5.94 -22.02
CA ALA A 182 -20.68 -7.03 -22.99
C ALA A 182 -19.45 -7.96 -22.94
N ALA A 183 -18.25 -7.43 -22.75
CA ALA A 183 -17.02 -8.21 -22.58
C ALA A 183 -17.03 -9.12 -21.32
N ALA A 184 -17.82 -8.74 -20.31
CA ALA A 184 -18.06 -9.53 -19.08
C ALA A 184 -19.35 -10.39 -19.16
N GLY A 185 -20.05 -10.40 -20.30
CA GLY A 185 -21.30 -11.13 -20.47
C GLY A 185 -22.50 -10.49 -19.77
N LEU A 186 -22.44 -9.17 -19.52
CA LEU A 186 -23.44 -8.40 -18.79
C LEU A 186 -24.17 -7.40 -19.71
N GLN A 187 -25.31 -6.92 -19.20
CA GLN A 187 -26.06 -5.78 -19.73
C GLN A 187 -26.09 -4.67 -18.67
N PRO A 188 -26.37 -3.41 -19.07
CA PRO A 188 -26.56 -2.31 -18.13
C PRO A 188 -27.64 -2.63 -17.08
N LEU A 189 -27.34 -2.32 -15.83
CA LEU A 189 -28.24 -2.52 -14.70
C LEU A 189 -29.11 -1.30 -14.45
N THR A 190 -30.33 -1.53 -14.02
CA THR A 190 -31.19 -0.52 -13.38
C THR A 190 -31.06 -0.66 -11.88
N LEU A 191 -30.62 0.39 -11.18
CA LEU A 191 -30.41 0.40 -9.73
C LEU A 191 -31.75 0.61 -9.00
N ALA A 192 -32.00 -0.23 -8.01
CA ALA A 192 -33.10 -0.08 -7.07
C ALA A 192 -32.77 0.95 -5.96
N ALA A 193 -33.77 1.28 -5.13
CA ALA A 193 -33.60 2.19 -4.00
C ALA A 193 -32.41 1.78 -3.11
N LYS A 194 -31.61 2.74 -2.65
CA LYS A 194 -30.37 2.60 -1.88
C LYS A 194 -29.15 2.09 -2.67
N GLU A 195 -29.29 1.37 -3.78
CA GLU A 195 -28.17 0.72 -4.47
C GLU A 195 -27.12 1.70 -4.99
N GLY A 196 -27.55 2.86 -5.51
CA GLY A 196 -26.61 3.91 -5.94
C GLY A 196 -25.74 4.39 -4.79
N LEU A 197 -26.37 4.72 -3.65
CA LEU A 197 -25.59 5.15 -2.47
C LEU A 197 -24.71 4.02 -1.91
N ALA A 198 -25.21 2.77 -1.85
CA ALA A 198 -24.42 1.63 -1.39
C ALA A 198 -23.16 1.40 -2.25
N LEU A 199 -23.23 1.63 -3.55
CA LEU A 199 -22.10 1.53 -4.46
C LEU A 199 -21.06 2.65 -4.23
N LEU A 200 -21.51 3.88 -3.96
CA LEU A 200 -20.65 5.05 -3.86
C LEU A 200 -20.07 5.26 -2.47
N ASN A 201 -20.78 4.84 -1.42
CA ASN A 201 -20.42 5.13 -0.04
C ASN A 201 -19.46 4.07 0.50
N GLY A 202 -18.39 4.51 1.14
CA GLY A 202 -17.41 3.63 1.77
C GLY A 202 -15.95 4.03 1.53
N THR A 203 -15.04 3.37 2.24
CA THR A 203 -13.61 3.71 2.35
C THR A 203 -12.70 2.87 1.45
N GLN A 204 -13.25 2.13 0.48
CA GLN A 204 -12.53 1.11 -0.27
C GLN A 204 -11.36 1.64 -1.08
N VAL A 205 -11.46 2.87 -1.61
CA VAL A 205 -10.38 3.47 -2.40
C VAL A 205 -9.23 3.92 -1.50
N SER A 206 -9.54 4.64 -0.43
CA SER A 206 -8.57 5.04 0.60
C SER A 206 -7.83 3.82 1.18
N THR A 207 -8.59 2.77 1.50
CA THR A 207 -8.04 1.51 2.03
C THR A 207 -7.12 0.82 1.04
N ALA A 208 -7.52 0.73 -0.25
CA ALA A 208 -6.68 0.14 -1.29
C ALA A 208 -5.37 0.93 -1.49
N TYR A 209 -5.44 2.27 -1.41
CA TYR A 209 -4.27 3.12 -1.53
C TYR A 209 -3.29 2.90 -0.36
N ALA A 210 -3.81 2.84 0.85
CA ALA A 210 -3.00 2.60 2.05
C ALA A 210 -2.43 1.17 2.09
N LEU A 211 -3.20 0.14 1.67
CA LEU A 211 -2.74 -1.24 1.54
C LEU A 211 -1.57 -1.37 0.56
N ARG A 212 -1.64 -0.72 -0.61
CA ARG A 212 -0.49 -0.66 -1.52
C ARG A 212 0.73 -0.08 -0.83
N GLY A 213 0.56 1.05 -0.11
CA GLY A 213 1.64 1.67 0.66
C GLY A 213 2.22 0.75 1.74
N LEU A 214 1.38 -0.05 2.41
CA LEU A 214 1.81 -1.07 3.37
C LEU A 214 2.66 -2.15 2.68
N PHE A 215 2.18 -2.73 1.59
CA PHE A 215 2.89 -3.78 0.87
C PHE A 215 4.27 -3.32 0.37
N GLU A 216 4.33 -2.13 -0.24
CA GLU A 216 5.60 -1.53 -0.67
C GLU A 216 6.49 -1.20 0.52
N GLY A 217 5.93 -0.67 1.63
CA GLY A 217 6.68 -0.37 2.85
C GLY A 217 7.31 -1.60 3.50
N GLU A 218 6.62 -2.74 3.49
CA GLU A 218 7.15 -4.03 3.97
C GLU A 218 8.31 -4.53 3.10
N ASP A 219 8.18 -4.46 1.78
CA ASP A 219 9.25 -4.85 0.86
C ASP A 219 10.50 -3.99 1.03
N LEU A 220 10.32 -2.68 1.19
CA LEU A 220 11.40 -1.74 1.46
C LEU A 220 12.05 -1.98 2.82
N PHE A 221 11.26 -2.32 3.83
CA PHE A 221 11.77 -2.68 5.16
C PHE A 221 12.68 -3.91 5.09
N ALA A 222 12.25 -4.97 4.40
CA ALA A 222 13.06 -6.17 4.19
C ALA A 222 14.38 -5.86 3.46
N ALA A 223 14.30 -5.07 2.39
CA ALA A 223 15.46 -4.62 1.64
C ALA A 223 16.42 -3.78 2.51
N ALA A 224 15.88 -2.86 3.32
CA ALA A 224 16.67 -2.00 4.19
C ALA A 224 17.44 -2.75 5.28
N LEU A 225 16.85 -3.82 5.85
CA LEU A 225 17.57 -4.70 6.79
C LEU A 225 18.77 -5.38 6.11
N THR A 226 18.58 -5.85 4.88
CA THR A 226 19.64 -6.51 4.11
C THR A 226 20.73 -5.52 3.69
N CYS A 227 20.37 -4.36 3.13
CA CYS A 227 21.31 -3.32 2.74
C CYS A 227 22.09 -2.77 3.94
N GLY A 228 21.40 -2.52 5.05
CA GLY A 228 22.03 -2.09 6.29
C GLY A 228 23.02 -3.09 6.86
N SER A 229 22.74 -4.40 6.75
CA SER A 229 23.65 -5.47 7.14
C SER A 229 24.88 -5.52 6.22
N LEU A 230 24.71 -5.37 4.90
CA LEU A 230 25.81 -5.27 3.94
C LEU A 230 26.70 -4.05 4.25
N THR A 231 26.08 -2.91 4.60
CA THR A 231 26.81 -1.70 4.97
C THR A 231 27.65 -1.91 6.22
N VAL A 232 27.12 -2.59 7.27
CA VAL A 232 27.89 -2.92 8.49
C VAL A 232 29.15 -3.69 8.13
N GLU A 233 29.05 -4.70 7.28
CA GLU A 233 30.20 -5.50 6.84
C GLU A 233 31.17 -4.66 5.97
N ALA A 234 30.65 -3.89 5.01
CA ALA A 234 31.48 -3.07 4.10
C ALA A 234 32.37 -2.08 4.84
N VAL A 235 31.88 -1.47 5.92
CA VAL A 235 32.62 -0.45 6.70
C VAL A 235 33.32 -1.01 7.94
N LEU A 236 33.41 -2.33 8.06
CA LEU A 236 34.00 -3.02 9.23
C LEU A 236 33.31 -2.56 10.52
N GLY A 237 31.96 -2.57 10.52
CA GLY A 237 31.14 -2.18 11.65
C GLY A 237 31.06 -3.25 12.73
N SER A 238 30.90 -2.83 13.99
CA SER A 238 30.76 -3.73 15.13
C SER A 238 29.43 -4.48 15.09
N ARG A 239 29.44 -5.77 15.41
CA ARG A 239 28.25 -6.59 15.60
C ARG A 239 27.68 -6.52 17.02
N SER A 240 28.42 -5.96 17.98
CA SER A 240 28.01 -5.83 19.38
C SER A 240 26.67 -5.10 19.57
N PRO A 241 26.33 -4.05 18.77
CA PRO A 241 25.04 -3.37 18.92
C PRO A 241 23.80 -4.24 18.62
N PHE A 242 23.98 -5.39 17.98
CA PHE A 242 22.90 -6.32 17.66
C PHE A 242 22.72 -7.43 18.72
N ASP A 243 23.47 -7.42 19.84
CA ASP A 243 23.36 -8.40 20.91
C ASP A 243 21.95 -8.44 21.49
N ALA A 244 21.38 -9.65 21.62
CA ALA A 244 20.01 -9.87 22.07
C ALA A 244 19.69 -9.24 23.43
N ARG A 245 20.68 -9.22 24.35
CA ARG A 245 20.55 -8.71 25.72
C ARG A 245 20.22 -7.21 25.74
N ILE A 246 20.81 -6.43 24.83
CA ILE A 246 20.54 -4.99 24.69
C ILE A 246 19.06 -4.75 24.42
N HIS A 247 18.50 -5.48 23.48
CA HIS A 247 17.14 -5.29 22.98
C HIS A 247 16.11 -5.86 23.96
N ALA A 248 16.41 -7.00 24.61
CA ALA A 248 15.60 -7.57 25.67
C ALA A 248 15.50 -6.62 26.88
N ALA A 249 16.60 -5.98 27.28
CA ALA A 249 16.62 -5.03 28.39
C ALA A 249 15.74 -3.79 28.15
N ARG A 250 15.56 -3.37 26.88
CA ARG A 250 14.66 -2.26 26.49
C ARG A 250 13.21 -2.68 26.32
N GLY A 251 12.95 -3.92 25.89
CA GLY A 251 11.62 -4.52 25.82
C GLY A 251 10.76 -4.13 24.61
N GLN A 252 11.22 -3.27 23.71
CA GLN A 252 10.49 -2.89 22.48
C GLN A 252 10.46 -4.05 21.49
N ARG A 253 9.27 -4.62 21.23
CA ARG A 253 9.12 -5.83 20.40
C ARG A 253 9.66 -5.66 18.98
N GLY A 254 9.30 -4.57 18.28
CA GLY A 254 9.82 -4.31 16.94
C GLY A 254 11.36 -4.23 16.91
N GLN A 255 11.98 -3.65 17.94
CA GLN A 255 13.44 -3.58 18.06
C GLN A 255 14.06 -4.96 18.31
N ILE A 256 13.44 -5.80 19.15
CA ILE A 256 13.90 -7.18 19.41
C ILE A 256 13.87 -7.99 18.11
N ASP A 257 12.78 -7.89 17.35
CA ASP A 257 12.58 -8.61 16.10
C ASP A 257 13.55 -8.12 15.00
N ALA A 258 13.72 -6.81 14.85
CA ALA A 258 14.68 -6.23 13.90
C ALA A 258 16.11 -6.66 14.24
N ALA A 259 16.51 -6.60 15.51
CA ALA A 259 17.83 -7.05 15.96
C ALA A 259 18.07 -8.54 15.72
N ALA A 260 17.04 -9.36 15.91
CA ALA A 260 17.12 -10.80 15.62
C ALA A 260 17.36 -11.04 14.11
N CYS A 261 16.68 -10.28 13.24
CA CYS A 261 16.87 -10.36 11.81
C CYS A 261 18.28 -9.91 11.40
N TYR A 262 18.79 -8.82 11.97
CA TYR A 262 20.18 -8.38 11.71
C TYR A 262 21.20 -9.47 12.11
N ARG A 263 21.04 -10.11 13.27
CA ARG A 263 21.91 -11.23 13.67
C ARG A 263 21.85 -12.40 12.70
N ASP A 264 20.65 -12.72 12.22
CA ASP A 264 20.44 -13.80 11.24
C ASP A 264 21.07 -13.48 9.87
N LEU A 265 20.97 -12.22 9.41
CA LEU A 265 21.60 -11.76 8.18
C LEU A 265 23.13 -11.72 8.29
N LEU A 266 23.66 -11.20 9.38
CA LEU A 266 25.12 -11.11 9.63
C LEU A 266 25.75 -12.48 9.90
N GLY A 267 24.97 -13.46 10.40
CA GLY A 267 25.46 -14.77 10.85
C GLY A 267 26.32 -14.69 12.11
N GLU A 268 26.80 -15.82 12.60
CA GLU A 268 27.64 -15.87 13.81
C GLU A 268 29.01 -15.20 13.58
N SER A 269 29.64 -15.48 12.44
CA SER A 269 30.91 -14.88 12.02
C SER A 269 31.00 -14.82 10.48
N SER A 270 31.92 -14.01 9.98
CA SER A 270 32.27 -13.91 8.57
C SER A 270 33.77 -13.60 8.42
N GLY A 271 34.32 -13.78 7.22
CA GLY A 271 35.70 -13.35 6.94
C GLY A 271 35.91 -11.87 7.22
N VAL A 272 34.87 -11.05 6.93
CA VAL A 272 34.90 -9.61 7.22
C VAL A 272 34.93 -9.37 8.74
N SER A 273 34.02 -9.97 9.51
CA SER A 273 33.98 -9.73 10.97
C SER A 273 35.23 -10.21 11.69
N GLU A 274 35.84 -11.31 11.25
CA GLU A 274 37.08 -11.81 11.84
C GLU A 274 38.27 -10.90 11.52
N SER A 275 38.30 -10.24 10.34
CA SER A 275 39.39 -9.37 9.92
C SER A 275 39.64 -8.16 10.81
N HIS A 276 38.64 -7.71 11.57
CA HIS A 276 38.73 -6.54 12.44
C HIS A 276 38.33 -6.80 13.90
N ARG A 277 38.36 -8.07 14.34
CA ARG A 277 37.99 -8.48 15.70
C ARG A 277 38.69 -7.70 16.80
N ASN A 278 39.91 -7.27 16.59
CA ASN A 278 40.77 -6.55 17.53
C ASN A 278 41.09 -5.12 17.04
N CYS A 279 40.17 -4.46 16.32
CA CYS A 279 40.39 -3.10 15.85
C CYS A 279 40.26 -2.07 16.99
N ASP A 280 40.89 -0.91 16.82
CA ASP A 280 40.89 0.20 17.80
C ASP A 280 39.56 1.00 17.81
N LYS A 281 38.58 0.61 16.99
CA LYS A 281 37.29 1.31 16.85
C LYS A 281 36.43 1.08 18.08
N VAL A 282 36.19 2.11 18.89
CA VAL A 282 35.43 2.00 20.14
C VAL A 282 33.93 1.94 19.88
N GLN A 283 33.41 2.78 18.96
CA GLN A 283 31.99 2.86 18.63
C GLN A 283 31.78 3.23 17.17
N ASP A 284 30.70 2.68 16.58
CA ASP A 284 30.22 3.09 15.27
C ASP A 284 29.25 4.28 15.37
N PRO A 285 29.06 5.04 14.28
CA PRO A 285 28.02 6.05 14.16
C PRO A 285 26.62 5.45 14.33
N TYR A 286 25.65 6.28 14.68
CA TYR A 286 24.27 5.84 14.97
C TYR A 286 23.59 5.17 13.79
N SER A 287 23.89 5.59 12.55
CA SER A 287 23.31 4.94 11.36
C SER A 287 23.72 3.47 11.20
N LEU A 288 24.76 3.02 11.90
CA LEU A 288 25.17 1.61 12.00
C LEU A 288 24.65 0.96 13.28
N ARG A 289 24.99 1.53 14.45
CA ARG A 289 24.72 0.86 15.72
C ARG A 289 23.30 1.03 16.27
N CYS A 290 22.55 2.03 15.80
CA CYS A 290 21.16 2.24 16.19
C CYS A 290 20.15 1.69 15.17
N GLN A 291 20.59 0.90 14.18
CA GLN A 291 19.68 0.29 13.20
C GLN A 291 18.55 -0.51 13.87
N PRO A 292 18.79 -1.37 14.88
CA PRO A 292 17.70 -2.10 15.54
C PRO A 292 16.65 -1.20 16.18
N GLN A 293 17.08 -0.07 16.77
CA GLN A 293 16.18 0.88 17.42
C GLN A 293 15.29 1.59 16.41
N VAL A 294 15.86 2.10 15.33
CA VAL A 294 15.15 2.85 14.31
C VAL A 294 14.27 1.94 13.46
N MET A 295 14.84 0.87 12.91
CA MET A 295 14.08 -0.10 12.10
C MET A 295 13.02 -0.81 12.93
N GLY A 296 13.27 -1.05 14.22
CA GLY A 296 12.26 -1.60 15.13
C GLY A 296 11.08 -0.67 15.37
N ALA A 297 11.32 0.65 15.42
CA ALA A 297 10.25 1.63 15.49
C ALA A 297 9.42 1.63 14.19
N CYS A 298 10.08 1.60 13.02
CA CYS A 298 9.41 1.47 11.72
C CYS A 298 8.58 0.19 11.64
N LEU A 299 9.11 -0.95 12.07
CA LEU A 299 8.39 -2.23 12.10
C LEU A 299 7.13 -2.16 12.97
N THR A 300 7.20 -1.46 14.10
CA THR A 300 6.03 -1.26 14.97
C THR A 300 4.94 -0.49 14.25
N GLN A 301 5.29 0.59 13.52
CA GLN A 301 4.31 1.37 12.76
C GLN A 301 3.71 0.57 11.58
N LEU A 302 4.53 -0.19 10.85
CA LEU A 302 4.04 -1.09 9.79
C LEU A 302 3.01 -2.09 10.34
N ARG A 303 3.29 -2.72 11.49
CA ARG A 303 2.37 -3.69 12.11
C ARG A 303 1.07 -3.07 12.60
N GLN A 304 1.14 -1.89 13.23
CA GLN A 304 -0.06 -1.17 13.67
C GLN A 304 -0.94 -0.73 12.49
N ALA A 305 -0.33 -0.20 11.44
CA ALA A 305 -1.06 0.16 10.23
C ALA A 305 -1.67 -1.08 9.55
N ALA A 306 -0.95 -2.20 9.54
CA ALA A 306 -1.43 -3.46 9.00
C ALA A 306 -2.70 -3.96 9.70
N GLU A 307 -2.72 -3.91 11.05
CA GLU A 307 -3.89 -4.28 11.86
C GLU A 307 -5.10 -3.39 11.53
N VAL A 308 -4.92 -2.08 11.48
CA VAL A 308 -6.00 -1.14 11.14
C VAL A 308 -6.53 -1.39 9.73
N LEU A 309 -5.64 -1.58 8.75
CA LEU A 309 -6.04 -1.77 7.36
C LEU A 309 -6.70 -3.13 7.10
N GLU A 310 -6.32 -4.19 7.84
CA GLU A 310 -7.00 -5.48 7.76
C GLU A 310 -8.43 -5.41 8.31
N ILE A 311 -8.64 -4.71 9.42
CA ILE A 311 -9.97 -4.45 9.98
C ILE A 311 -10.80 -3.64 8.97
N GLU A 312 -10.25 -2.56 8.42
CA GLU A 312 -10.96 -1.70 7.48
C GLU A 312 -11.30 -2.43 6.16
N ALA A 313 -10.41 -3.28 5.65
CA ALA A 313 -10.66 -4.10 4.46
C ALA A 313 -11.84 -5.07 4.64
N ASN A 314 -12.19 -5.41 5.88
CA ASN A 314 -13.29 -6.29 6.26
C ASN A 314 -14.51 -5.54 6.83
N ALA A 315 -14.44 -4.22 6.92
CA ALA A 315 -15.47 -3.41 7.51
C ALA A 315 -16.68 -3.19 6.57
N VAL A 316 -17.81 -2.82 7.18
CA VAL A 316 -18.95 -2.21 6.48
C VAL A 316 -18.84 -0.71 6.69
N SER A 317 -18.34 -0.02 5.68
CA SER A 317 -18.13 1.43 5.68
C SER A 317 -19.16 2.19 4.84
N ASP A 318 -20.35 1.59 4.68
CA ASP A 318 -21.52 2.17 4.03
C ASP A 318 -22.36 3.00 5.01
N ASN A 319 -23.34 3.76 4.50
CA ASN A 319 -24.33 4.50 5.27
C ASN A 319 -25.57 4.82 4.38
N PRO A 320 -26.79 4.71 4.93
CA PRO A 320 -27.13 4.11 6.23
C PRO A 320 -26.98 2.60 6.24
N LEU A 321 -26.84 2.03 7.42
CA LEU A 321 -26.76 0.58 7.60
C LEU A 321 -28.15 -0.02 7.82
N VAL A 322 -28.39 -1.18 7.20
CA VAL A 322 -29.63 -1.97 7.29
C VAL A 322 -29.44 -3.08 8.32
N PHE A 323 -30.23 -3.05 9.39
CA PHE A 323 -30.30 -4.07 10.43
C PHE A 323 -31.57 -4.90 10.21
N ALA A 324 -31.47 -5.90 9.34
CA ALA A 324 -32.63 -6.66 8.86
C ALA A 324 -33.36 -7.42 9.98
N ALA A 325 -32.64 -7.92 10.98
CA ALA A 325 -33.22 -8.66 12.12
C ALA A 325 -34.12 -7.75 12.97
N GLU A 326 -33.76 -6.49 13.12
CA GLU A 326 -34.51 -5.48 13.89
C GLU A 326 -35.52 -4.70 13.02
N ASN A 327 -35.54 -4.95 11.71
CA ASN A 327 -36.28 -4.17 10.71
C ASN A 327 -36.02 -2.66 10.82
N ASP A 328 -34.73 -2.30 10.95
CA ASP A 328 -34.28 -0.94 11.19
C ASP A 328 -33.20 -0.49 10.19
N VAL A 329 -33.11 0.82 9.98
CA VAL A 329 -32.08 1.48 9.16
C VAL A 329 -31.52 2.65 9.95
N ILE A 330 -30.23 2.59 10.21
CA ILE A 330 -29.55 3.57 11.07
C ILE A 330 -28.51 4.34 10.27
N SER A 331 -28.61 5.65 10.30
CA SER A 331 -27.59 6.56 9.73
C SER A 331 -26.50 6.86 10.77
N GLY A 332 -25.26 6.61 10.41
CA GLY A 332 -24.07 6.83 11.23
C GLY A 332 -22.93 7.44 10.42
N GLY A 333 -21.69 7.17 10.79
CA GLY A 333 -20.48 7.75 10.21
C GLY A 333 -19.41 6.74 9.80
N ASN A 334 -19.76 5.47 9.55
CA ASN A 334 -18.80 4.42 9.22
C ASN A 334 -18.03 4.67 7.92
N PHE A 335 -18.47 5.59 7.10
CA PHE A 335 -17.80 6.04 5.89
C PHE A 335 -16.60 6.97 6.15
N HIS A 336 -16.44 7.47 7.39
CA HIS A 336 -15.36 8.42 7.69
C HIS A 336 -14.01 7.69 7.76
N ALA A 337 -13.12 7.98 6.82
CA ALA A 337 -11.89 7.23 6.63
C ALA A 337 -10.72 7.67 7.54
N GLU A 338 -10.99 8.32 8.69
CA GLU A 338 -9.95 8.77 9.63
C GLU A 338 -9.01 7.66 10.10
N PRO A 339 -9.49 6.43 10.43
CA PRO A 339 -8.58 5.34 10.79
C PRO A 339 -7.57 5.01 9.68
N VAL A 340 -8.02 5.05 8.42
CA VAL A 340 -7.15 4.82 7.25
C VAL A 340 -6.16 5.97 7.07
N ALA A 341 -6.61 7.23 7.25
CA ALA A 341 -5.75 8.41 7.14
C ALA A 341 -4.61 8.37 8.14
N MET A 342 -4.90 8.09 9.41
CA MET A 342 -3.89 7.98 10.47
C MET A 342 -2.94 6.80 10.26
N ALA A 343 -3.45 5.65 9.81
CA ALA A 343 -2.61 4.50 9.45
C ALA A 343 -1.66 4.84 8.29
N ALA A 344 -2.14 5.52 7.25
CA ALA A 344 -1.33 5.96 6.12
C ALA A 344 -0.28 7.01 6.53
N ASP A 345 -0.61 7.93 7.44
CA ASP A 345 0.35 8.90 7.98
C ASP A 345 1.47 8.21 8.77
N ASN A 346 1.14 7.21 9.58
CA ASN A 346 2.13 6.40 10.29
C ASN A 346 3.02 5.60 9.33
N LEU A 347 2.46 5.06 8.25
CA LEU A 347 3.23 4.42 7.17
C LEU A 347 4.19 5.41 6.52
N ALA A 348 3.76 6.64 6.26
CA ALA A 348 4.60 7.68 5.68
C ALA A 348 5.81 8.00 6.55
N LEU A 349 5.62 8.12 7.87
CA LEU A 349 6.72 8.32 8.83
C LEU A 349 7.70 7.14 8.79
N ALA A 350 7.21 5.90 8.79
CA ALA A 350 8.05 4.71 8.74
C ALA A 350 8.86 4.64 7.42
N ILE A 351 8.22 4.87 6.27
CA ILE A 351 8.85 4.87 4.95
C ILE A 351 9.92 5.96 4.86
N ALA A 352 9.62 7.18 5.31
CA ALA A 352 10.58 8.28 5.33
C ALA A 352 11.81 7.95 6.18
N GLU A 353 11.62 7.36 7.36
CA GLU A 353 12.72 7.03 8.28
C GLU A 353 13.60 5.88 7.77
N ILE A 354 13.01 4.87 7.11
CA ILE A 354 13.76 3.81 6.41
C ILE A 354 14.72 4.44 5.38
N GLY A 355 14.23 5.35 4.55
CA GLY A 355 15.05 6.05 3.56
C GLY A 355 16.09 6.99 4.18
N SER A 356 15.72 7.71 5.24
CA SER A 356 16.62 8.62 5.96
C SER A 356 17.81 7.90 6.57
N LEU A 357 17.55 6.75 7.23
CA LEU A 357 18.62 5.94 7.82
C LEU A 357 19.56 5.36 6.75
N SER A 358 19.01 4.90 5.63
CA SER A 358 19.76 4.40 4.49
C SER A 358 20.65 5.48 3.89
N GLU A 359 20.12 6.69 3.66
CA GLU A 359 20.90 7.82 3.13
C GLU A 359 22.10 8.18 4.04
N ARG A 360 21.93 8.15 5.35
CA ARG A 360 23.04 8.36 6.29
C ARG A 360 24.13 7.31 6.18
N ARG A 361 23.78 6.04 5.93
CA ARG A 361 24.75 4.97 5.71
C ARG A 361 25.51 5.14 4.37
N ILE A 362 24.80 5.58 3.31
CA ILE A 362 25.45 5.92 2.04
C ILE A 362 26.49 7.03 2.27
N SER A 363 26.09 8.12 2.91
CA SER A 363 26.99 9.24 3.24
C SER A 363 28.23 8.81 4.03
N LEU A 364 28.04 7.91 5.01
CA LEU A 364 29.13 7.34 5.81
C LEU A 364 30.12 6.54 4.94
N MET A 365 29.64 5.76 3.98
CA MET A 365 30.49 4.99 3.07
C MET A 365 31.36 5.87 2.16
N MET A 366 30.91 7.08 1.84
CA MET A 366 31.66 8.04 1.01
C MET A 366 32.87 8.64 1.74
N ASP A 367 32.83 8.68 3.07
CA ASP A 367 33.90 9.25 3.91
C ASP A 367 34.96 8.20 4.24
N LYS A 368 36.18 8.40 3.74
CA LYS A 368 37.33 7.49 3.96
C LYS A 368 37.71 7.32 5.44
N HIS A 369 37.49 8.36 6.25
CA HIS A 369 37.87 8.32 7.68
C HIS A 369 36.87 7.48 8.50
N MET A 370 35.59 7.47 8.08
CA MET A 370 34.55 6.72 8.73
C MET A 370 34.48 5.27 8.22
N SER A 371 34.57 5.09 6.92
CA SER A 371 34.41 3.78 6.26
C SER A 371 35.70 2.97 6.12
N GLN A 372 36.87 3.64 6.14
CA GLN A 372 38.17 3.07 5.78
C GLN A 372 38.17 2.46 4.34
N LEU A 373 37.36 3.02 3.47
CA LEU A 373 37.28 2.70 2.05
C LEU A 373 37.85 3.87 1.24
N PRO A 374 38.21 3.66 -0.04
CA PRO A 374 38.57 4.78 -0.90
C PRO A 374 37.47 5.84 -0.96
N PRO A 375 37.80 7.16 -1.00
CA PRO A 375 36.79 8.20 -1.13
C PRO A 375 35.85 7.91 -2.31
N PHE A 376 34.56 8.06 -2.10
CA PHE A 376 33.53 7.79 -3.10
C PHE A 376 33.57 6.38 -3.73
N LEU A 377 34.19 5.42 -3.04
CA LEU A 377 34.22 3.99 -3.42
C LEU A 377 34.81 3.72 -4.80
N VAL A 378 35.80 4.53 -5.23
CA VAL A 378 36.46 4.38 -6.53
C VAL A 378 37.95 4.60 -6.39
N ALA A 379 38.72 3.90 -7.22
CA ALA A 379 40.16 4.14 -7.35
C ALA A 379 40.45 5.42 -8.16
N ASN A 380 41.67 5.95 -8.07
CA ASN A 380 42.10 7.11 -8.84
C ASN A 380 41.20 8.35 -8.63
N GLY A 381 40.89 8.67 -7.36
CA GLY A 381 40.11 9.86 -7.01
C GLY A 381 40.70 11.15 -7.62
N GLY A 382 39.82 12.00 -8.12
CA GLY A 382 40.17 13.19 -8.88
C GLY A 382 40.04 12.99 -10.39
N VAL A 383 40.46 11.84 -10.94
CA VAL A 383 40.10 11.41 -12.30
C VAL A 383 38.69 10.80 -12.29
N ASN A 384 38.41 9.99 -11.28
CA ASN A 384 37.09 9.38 -11.05
C ASN A 384 36.36 10.09 -9.90
N SER A 385 35.06 10.30 -10.07
CA SER A 385 34.13 10.82 -9.05
C SER A 385 33.37 9.72 -8.30
N GLY A 386 33.30 8.53 -8.86
CA GLY A 386 32.66 7.35 -8.23
C GLY A 386 31.22 7.59 -7.84
N PHE A 387 30.89 7.25 -6.59
CA PHE A 387 29.53 7.34 -6.04
C PHE A 387 29.12 8.74 -5.55
N MET A 388 29.94 9.78 -5.79
CA MET A 388 29.69 11.15 -5.28
C MET A 388 28.25 11.61 -5.62
N ILE A 389 27.87 11.56 -6.89
CA ILE A 389 26.56 12.06 -7.34
C ILE A 389 25.43 11.07 -7.05
N ALA A 390 25.71 9.77 -6.98
CA ALA A 390 24.73 8.79 -6.51
C ALA A 390 24.30 9.07 -5.05
N GLN A 391 25.24 9.49 -4.18
CA GLN A 391 24.92 9.93 -2.82
C GLN A 391 24.09 11.21 -2.82
N VAL A 392 24.39 12.19 -3.70
CA VAL A 392 23.58 13.41 -3.84
C VAL A 392 22.14 13.07 -4.28
N THR A 393 21.98 12.13 -5.21
CA THR A 393 20.67 11.63 -5.62
C THR A 393 19.91 11.04 -4.44
N ALA A 394 20.52 10.17 -3.63
CA ALA A 394 19.90 9.62 -2.43
C ALA A 394 19.50 10.71 -1.42
N ALA A 395 20.32 11.73 -1.25
CA ALA A 395 20.03 12.88 -0.37
C ALA A 395 18.82 13.70 -0.88
N ALA A 396 18.70 13.91 -2.19
CA ALA A 396 17.56 14.59 -2.80
C ALA A 396 16.26 13.82 -2.55
N LEU A 397 16.24 12.52 -2.82
CA LEU A 397 15.07 11.65 -2.60
C LEU A 397 14.68 11.60 -1.11
N ALA A 398 15.65 11.54 -0.20
CA ALA A 398 15.37 11.58 1.24
C ALA A 398 14.78 12.94 1.67
N SER A 399 15.23 14.05 1.06
CA SER A 399 14.69 15.38 1.32
C SER A 399 13.25 15.52 0.85
N GLU A 400 12.90 14.99 -0.33
CA GLU A 400 11.52 14.95 -0.83
C GLU A 400 10.61 14.17 0.12
N ASN A 401 11.04 13.02 0.60
CA ASN A 401 10.27 12.21 1.54
C ASN A 401 10.02 12.93 2.88
N LYS A 402 10.89 13.80 3.34
CA LYS A 402 10.64 14.62 4.54
C LYS A 402 9.45 15.56 4.33
N ALA A 403 9.33 16.17 3.14
CA ALA A 403 8.17 17.01 2.81
C ALA A 403 6.89 16.16 2.66
N LEU A 404 6.98 15.02 1.99
CA LEU A 404 5.85 14.11 1.79
C LEU A 404 5.37 13.44 3.09
N ALA A 405 6.22 13.34 4.11
CA ALA A 405 5.87 12.76 5.41
C ALA A 405 4.98 13.68 6.27
N HIS A 406 4.70 14.92 5.84
CA HIS A 406 3.76 15.79 6.55
C HIS A 406 2.37 15.11 6.63
N PRO A 407 1.75 15.00 7.82
CA PRO A 407 0.47 14.31 7.99
C PRO A 407 -0.66 14.96 7.17
N HIS A 408 -1.44 14.13 6.48
CA HIS A 408 -2.65 14.57 5.78
C HIS A 408 -3.90 14.48 6.65
N SER A 409 -3.95 13.58 7.64
CA SER A 409 -5.09 13.43 8.54
C SER A 409 -5.44 14.70 9.34
N VAL A 410 -4.49 15.62 9.47
CA VAL A 410 -4.68 16.89 10.19
C VAL A 410 -5.12 18.05 9.27
N ASP A 411 -5.29 17.81 7.97
CA ASP A 411 -5.58 18.84 6.96
C ASP A 411 -7.07 18.83 6.55
N SER A 412 -7.96 18.79 7.53
CA SER A 412 -9.41 18.82 7.32
C SER A 412 -9.90 20.18 6.84
N LEU A 413 -10.84 20.17 5.89
CA LEU A 413 -11.57 21.34 5.43
C LEU A 413 -13.02 20.97 5.10
N PRO A 414 -14.01 21.88 5.30
CA PRO A 414 -15.41 21.56 5.09
C PRO A 414 -15.77 21.42 3.61
N THR A 415 -16.64 20.43 3.32
CA THR A 415 -17.23 20.19 2.01
C THR A 415 -18.77 20.11 2.11
N SER A 416 -19.48 19.88 0.98
CA SER A 416 -20.94 19.72 0.94
C SER A 416 -21.71 20.80 1.69
N ALA A 417 -21.37 22.09 1.47
CA ALA A 417 -21.97 23.23 2.13
C ALA A 417 -21.94 23.14 3.67
N ASN A 418 -20.81 22.70 4.23
CA ASN A 418 -20.55 22.46 5.65
C ASN A 418 -21.33 21.29 6.29
N GLN A 419 -22.04 20.46 5.51
CA GLN A 419 -22.60 19.22 6.03
C GLN A 419 -21.50 18.22 6.38
N GLU A 420 -20.41 18.23 5.61
CA GLU A 420 -19.17 17.48 5.83
C GLU A 420 -18.11 18.44 6.37
N ASP A 421 -18.26 18.86 7.62
CA ASP A 421 -17.46 19.90 8.26
C ASP A 421 -16.10 19.40 8.79
N HIS A 422 -15.92 18.08 8.83
CA HIS A 422 -14.65 17.40 9.14
C HIS A 422 -14.44 16.24 8.19
N VAL A 423 -13.28 16.19 7.51
CA VAL A 423 -12.92 15.18 6.51
C VAL A 423 -11.55 14.57 6.81
N SER A 424 -11.32 13.33 6.38
CA SER A 424 -10.14 12.57 6.77
C SER A 424 -8.90 12.81 5.92
N MET A 425 -9.05 13.23 4.67
CA MET A 425 -7.99 13.28 3.65
C MET A 425 -7.31 11.93 3.38
N ALA A 426 -7.92 10.81 3.73
CA ALA A 426 -7.35 9.47 3.61
C ALA A 426 -6.87 9.12 2.19
N PRO A 427 -7.58 9.48 1.08
CA PRO A 427 -7.06 9.22 -0.26
C PRO A 427 -5.72 9.90 -0.53
N ALA A 428 -5.55 11.14 -0.09
CA ALA A 428 -4.28 11.87 -0.24
C ALA A 428 -3.18 11.26 0.63
N ALA A 429 -3.51 10.89 1.88
CA ALA A 429 -2.61 10.21 2.80
C ALA A 429 -2.11 8.88 2.21
N GLY A 430 -2.99 8.04 1.66
CA GLY A 430 -2.64 6.75 1.08
C GLY A 430 -1.86 6.89 -0.24
N LYS A 431 -2.30 7.79 -1.12
CA LYS A 431 -1.69 7.97 -2.44
C LYS A 431 -0.22 8.39 -2.38
N ARG A 432 0.16 9.33 -1.49
CA ARG A 432 1.54 9.82 -1.39
C ARG A 432 2.55 8.73 -1.04
N LEU A 433 2.10 7.63 -0.39
CA LEU A 433 2.97 6.53 -0.01
C LEU A 433 3.68 5.89 -1.21
N TRP A 434 3.08 5.96 -2.39
CA TRP A 434 3.65 5.36 -3.61
C TRP A 434 4.89 6.11 -4.08
N GLU A 435 4.80 7.45 -4.13
CA GLU A 435 5.94 8.33 -4.46
C GLU A 435 7.04 8.20 -3.41
N MET A 436 6.66 8.17 -2.13
CA MET A 436 7.60 7.96 -1.03
C MET A 436 8.31 6.61 -1.12
N ALA A 437 7.59 5.55 -1.48
CA ALA A 437 8.16 4.21 -1.66
C ALA A 437 9.11 4.16 -2.87
N GLU A 438 8.78 4.84 -3.97
CA GLU A 438 9.65 4.96 -5.13
C GLU A 438 10.96 5.67 -4.76
N ASN A 439 10.89 6.77 -4.03
CA ASN A 439 12.06 7.48 -3.51
C ASN A 439 12.93 6.59 -2.63
N VAL A 440 12.34 5.85 -1.67
CA VAL A 440 13.10 4.95 -0.80
C VAL A 440 13.73 3.80 -1.58
N ARG A 441 13.04 3.28 -2.59
CA ARG A 441 13.59 2.25 -3.48
C ARG A 441 14.84 2.75 -4.19
N GLY A 442 14.83 3.99 -4.69
CA GLY A 442 16.01 4.65 -5.26
C GLY A 442 17.16 4.81 -4.26
N ILE A 443 16.86 5.22 -3.03
CA ILE A 443 17.85 5.34 -1.96
C ILE A 443 18.47 3.98 -1.63
N LEU A 444 17.66 2.95 -1.45
CA LEU A 444 18.12 1.59 -1.15
C LEU A 444 18.90 0.97 -2.31
N ALA A 445 18.55 1.28 -3.56
CA ALA A 445 19.34 0.88 -4.71
C ALA A 445 20.76 1.43 -4.65
N VAL A 446 20.91 2.72 -4.32
CA VAL A 446 22.22 3.35 -4.13
C VAL A 446 22.97 2.73 -2.95
N GLU A 447 22.29 2.47 -1.81
CA GLU A 447 22.94 1.82 -0.66
C GLU A 447 23.42 0.41 -1.01
N TRP A 448 22.59 -0.37 -1.69
CA TRP A 448 22.95 -1.75 -2.10
C TRP A 448 24.16 -1.76 -3.02
N LEU A 449 24.19 -0.86 -4.02
CA LEU A 449 25.32 -0.65 -4.91
C LEU A 449 26.58 -0.26 -4.13
N ALA A 450 26.48 0.73 -3.24
CA ALA A 450 27.60 1.23 -2.45
C ALA A 450 28.15 0.18 -1.48
N ALA A 451 27.27 -0.56 -0.78
CA ALA A 451 27.69 -1.59 0.17
C ALA A 451 28.37 -2.77 -0.53
N CYS A 452 27.83 -3.22 -1.68
CA CYS A 452 28.49 -4.26 -2.49
C CYS A 452 29.83 -3.78 -3.05
N GLN A 453 29.91 -2.54 -3.50
CA GLN A 453 31.17 -1.93 -3.94
C GLN A 453 32.21 -1.87 -2.81
N GLY A 454 31.79 -1.47 -1.62
CA GLY A 454 32.64 -1.45 -0.43
C GLY A 454 33.15 -2.84 -0.06
N LEU A 455 32.31 -3.87 -0.14
CA LEU A 455 32.71 -5.26 0.11
C LEU A 455 33.68 -5.79 -0.97
N ASP A 456 33.49 -5.43 -2.24
CA ASP A 456 34.42 -5.81 -3.31
C ASP A 456 35.82 -5.17 -3.11
N LEU A 457 35.87 -3.96 -2.56
CA LEU A 457 37.12 -3.27 -2.20
C LEU A 457 37.82 -3.86 -0.96
N ARG A 458 37.15 -4.77 -0.21
CA ARG A 458 37.75 -5.57 0.88
C ARG A 458 38.30 -6.89 0.33
N GLU A 459 39.25 -6.83 -0.59
CA GLU A 459 39.80 -7.96 -1.35
C GLU A 459 39.96 -9.25 -0.53
N GLY A 460 39.43 -10.37 -1.04
CA GLY A 460 39.55 -11.70 -0.44
C GLY A 460 38.64 -11.95 0.77
N LEU A 461 37.95 -10.95 1.32
CA LEU A 461 37.04 -11.11 2.45
C LEU A 461 35.64 -11.46 1.97
N LYS A 462 35.01 -12.41 2.65
CA LYS A 462 33.61 -12.81 2.43
C LYS A 462 32.76 -12.44 3.64
N THR A 463 31.54 -12.02 3.36
CA THR A 463 30.52 -11.78 4.38
C THR A 463 29.74 -13.07 4.70
N SER A 464 28.61 -12.99 5.41
CA SER A 464 27.76 -14.14 5.71
C SER A 464 27.15 -14.77 4.44
N PRO A 465 26.76 -16.04 4.46
CA PRO A 465 26.14 -16.68 3.27
C PRO A 465 24.91 -15.94 2.72
N LYS A 466 24.04 -15.40 3.58
CA LYS A 466 22.87 -14.62 3.16
C LYS A 466 23.25 -13.30 2.49
N LEU A 467 24.22 -12.61 3.04
CA LEU A 467 24.71 -11.36 2.47
C LEU A 467 25.52 -11.57 1.18
N GLU A 468 26.26 -12.69 1.07
CA GLU A 468 26.86 -13.11 -0.22
C GLU A 468 25.81 -13.44 -1.28
N GLN A 469 24.66 -14.01 -0.90
CA GLN A 469 23.54 -14.21 -1.80
C GLN A 469 22.99 -12.85 -2.30
N ALA A 470 22.76 -11.88 -1.40
CA ALA A 470 22.33 -10.53 -1.77
C ALA A 470 23.33 -9.86 -2.71
N ARG A 471 24.67 -9.96 -2.39
CA ARG A 471 25.74 -9.44 -3.26
C ARG A 471 25.73 -10.07 -4.64
N SER A 472 25.59 -11.40 -4.71
CA SER A 472 25.54 -12.15 -5.96
C SER A 472 24.34 -11.79 -6.83
N LEU A 473 23.16 -11.55 -6.22
CA LEU A 473 21.98 -11.08 -6.92
C LEU A 473 22.27 -9.73 -7.62
N LEU A 474 22.83 -8.75 -6.91
CA LEU A 474 23.18 -7.47 -7.51
C LEU A 474 24.24 -7.65 -8.61
N ARG A 475 25.32 -8.39 -8.35
CA ARG A 475 26.42 -8.59 -9.28
C ARG A 475 26.02 -9.39 -10.54
N SER A 476 24.90 -10.10 -10.50
CA SER A 476 24.33 -10.73 -11.71
C SER A 476 23.83 -9.71 -12.74
N LYS A 477 23.58 -8.46 -12.33
CA LYS A 477 23.05 -7.37 -13.18
C LYS A 477 23.98 -6.17 -13.29
N VAL A 478 24.70 -5.86 -12.22
CA VAL A 478 25.57 -4.68 -12.14
C VAL A 478 26.99 -5.10 -11.78
N PRO A 479 27.97 -4.92 -12.70
CA PRO A 479 29.35 -5.27 -12.42
C PRO A 479 29.99 -4.32 -11.41
N PHE A 480 31.18 -4.70 -10.90
CA PHE A 480 32.01 -3.83 -10.08
C PHE A 480 32.26 -2.47 -10.76
N TYR A 481 32.30 -1.41 -9.97
CA TYR A 481 32.53 -0.03 -10.45
C TYR A 481 34.05 0.28 -10.43
N GLU A 482 34.73 -0.09 -11.49
CA GLU A 482 36.19 0.10 -11.60
C GLU A 482 36.59 1.55 -11.87
N LYS A 483 35.82 2.22 -12.72
CA LYS A 483 36.00 3.60 -13.16
C LYS A 483 34.68 4.26 -13.50
N ASP A 484 34.67 5.59 -13.60
CA ASP A 484 33.47 6.35 -13.95
C ASP A 484 32.86 5.87 -15.26
N ARG A 485 31.53 5.62 -15.20
CA ARG A 485 30.67 5.25 -16.32
C ARG A 485 29.29 5.89 -16.15
N PHE A 486 28.43 5.81 -17.15
CA PHE A 486 27.04 6.26 -17.01
C PHE A 486 26.36 5.48 -15.89
N PHE A 487 26.06 6.16 -14.76
CA PHE A 487 25.69 5.51 -13.50
C PHE A 487 24.20 5.22 -13.37
N ALA A 488 23.30 6.02 -14.00
CA ALA A 488 21.87 5.86 -13.85
C ALA A 488 21.35 4.45 -14.21
N PRO A 489 21.84 3.75 -15.25
CA PRO A 489 21.45 2.38 -15.54
C PRO A 489 21.75 1.39 -14.43
N ASP A 490 22.82 1.60 -13.65
CA ASP A 490 23.17 0.74 -12.52
C ASP A 490 22.16 0.92 -11.38
N ILE A 491 21.76 2.16 -11.10
CA ILE A 491 20.72 2.47 -10.10
C ILE A 491 19.38 1.89 -10.54
N GLU A 492 19.02 2.03 -11.82
CA GLU A 492 17.78 1.49 -12.37
C GLU A 492 17.75 -0.04 -12.28
N ALA A 493 18.82 -0.74 -12.64
CA ALA A 493 18.92 -2.20 -12.53
C ALA A 493 18.78 -2.67 -11.06
N ALA A 494 19.43 -1.99 -10.11
CA ALA A 494 19.27 -2.29 -8.69
C ALA A 494 17.83 -2.03 -8.20
N SER A 495 17.21 -0.92 -8.62
CA SER A 495 15.80 -0.60 -8.31
C SER A 495 14.82 -1.64 -8.87
N GLN A 496 15.04 -2.13 -10.09
CA GLN A 496 14.23 -3.20 -10.70
C GLN A 496 14.36 -4.51 -9.92
N LEU A 497 15.56 -4.87 -9.47
CA LEU A 497 15.77 -6.03 -8.59
C LEU A 497 14.99 -5.86 -7.27
N LEU A 498 15.04 -4.69 -6.63
CA LEU A 498 14.27 -4.40 -5.42
C LEU A 498 12.76 -4.50 -5.67
N SER A 499 12.29 -3.99 -6.79
CA SER A 499 10.86 -4.11 -7.20
C SER A 499 10.41 -5.54 -7.42
N SER A 500 11.32 -6.45 -7.78
CA SER A 500 11.03 -7.88 -7.87
C SER A 500 11.00 -8.60 -6.51
N THR A 501 11.16 -7.87 -5.40
CA THR A 501 11.18 -8.39 -4.02
C THR A 501 12.24 -9.46 -3.77
N CYS A 502 13.33 -9.45 -4.52
CA CYS A 502 14.37 -10.50 -4.51
C CYS A 502 15.10 -10.64 -3.16
N LEU A 503 15.05 -9.62 -2.29
CA LEU A 503 15.65 -9.64 -0.96
C LEU A 503 14.69 -10.13 0.13
N ASN A 504 13.38 -10.19 -0.12
CA ASN A 504 12.39 -10.65 0.86
C ASN A 504 12.68 -12.07 1.39
N PRO A 505 13.12 -13.05 0.57
CA PRO A 505 13.42 -14.38 1.08
C PRO A 505 14.59 -14.44 2.09
N LEU A 506 15.39 -13.39 2.19
CA LEU A 506 16.51 -13.32 3.13
C LEU A 506 16.07 -12.96 4.56
N VAL A 507 14.89 -12.38 4.72
CA VAL A 507 14.31 -12.02 6.02
C VAL A 507 13.18 -12.98 6.40
N PRO A 508 12.95 -13.21 7.71
CA PRO A 508 11.85 -14.07 8.15
C PRO A 508 10.47 -13.48 7.76
N ALA A 509 9.66 -14.24 7.02
CA ALA A 509 8.32 -13.81 6.59
C ALA A 509 7.42 -13.33 7.76
N ARG A 510 7.54 -13.95 8.94
CA ARG A 510 6.79 -13.56 10.16
C ARG A 510 7.02 -12.12 10.63
N LEU A 511 8.03 -11.42 10.11
CA LEU A 511 8.25 -10.01 10.44
C LEU A 511 7.19 -9.12 9.79
N LEU A 512 6.73 -9.50 8.61
CA LEU A 512 5.94 -8.66 7.71
C LEU A 512 4.51 -9.22 7.62
N PRO A 513 3.49 -8.48 8.12
CA PRO A 513 2.13 -8.98 8.28
C PRO A 513 1.46 -9.48 7.00
N SER A 514 1.84 -8.96 5.82
CA SER A 514 1.20 -9.33 4.55
C SER A 514 1.92 -10.44 3.76
N LEU A 515 3.05 -10.97 4.27
CA LEU A 515 3.85 -12.02 3.62
C LEU A 515 3.53 -13.43 4.13
#